data_18d8331793ef821fcb10a205a1dd94eb
#
_entry.id   18d8331793ef821fcb10a205a1dd94eb
#
_cell.length_a   1.000
_cell.length_b   1.000
_cell.length_c   1.000
_cell.angle_alpha   90.00
_cell.angle_beta   90.00
_cell.angle_gamma   90.00
#
_symmetry.space_group_name_H-M   'P 1'
#
loop_
_entity.id
_entity.type
_entity.pdbx_description
1 polymer ?
#
loop_
_entity_poly.entity_id
_entity_poly.type
_entity_poly.pdbx_seq_one_letter_code
_entity_poly.pdbx_strand_id
1 'polypeptide(L)'
;MKLPLQISLRYLFGGKRNLVNIITKISIFGVAGMTAALIVILSVFNGFDMVVRSLMNQVDPDLKIESLKGKTFLVDSTQKSQIIALEGVKHFVENIEETALFQYEKHQLISVIKGVDSNYVQCNGVPDATFVGGFVLIDNFNNPMCVLGSDIASKLQVVVNGFHYLKIYVPIRNEHITLVPEEAFHSAVAMPSGVFHIHQDYDSKFVYVPINFARELLNYAPEEVSSIEIFCHPDANPNKVADKIKEIVGDNFTVKDRYQQQDLLYKIMKSEKLSIFVMLIFIFIIASFNIIGALTMLIIDKKGDIETLSHLGADKSFIHSIFVNTGRLITIIGSVSGMALGLALCLIQKHFGVIEFPEGSFIIDSYPVDIRLWDIIITLLAVLLIGFVASIIPARRIK
;
A
#
# COMPACT_ATOMS: atom_id res chain seq x y z
N MET A 1 41.97 17.34 -17.91
CA MET A 1 40.69 17.00 -18.58
C MET A 1 40.99 16.50 -19.99
N LYS A 2 40.35 15.40 -20.45
CA LYS A 2 40.56 14.91 -21.83
C LYS A 2 39.95 15.92 -22.80
N LEU A 3 40.67 16.25 -23.87
CA LEU A 3 40.29 17.27 -24.89
C LEU A 3 38.84 17.13 -25.41
N PRO A 4 38.29 15.91 -25.68
CA PRO A 4 36.89 15.73 -26.08
C PRO A 4 35.88 16.29 -25.09
N LEU A 5 36.15 16.21 -23.77
CA LEU A 5 35.25 16.71 -22.75
C LEU A 5 35.22 18.23 -22.70
N GLN A 6 36.38 18.89 -22.94
CA GLN A 6 36.45 20.35 -22.99
C GLN A 6 35.66 20.90 -24.19
N ILE A 7 35.77 20.26 -25.35
CA ILE A 7 35.03 20.62 -26.56
C ILE A 7 33.51 20.40 -26.31
N SER A 8 33.10 19.30 -25.67
CA SER A 8 31.73 19.03 -25.31
C SER A 8 31.11 20.09 -24.39
N LEU A 9 31.83 20.51 -23.35
CA LEU A 9 31.42 21.61 -22.47
C LEU A 9 31.26 22.94 -23.21
N ARG A 10 32.16 23.22 -24.16
CA ARG A 10 32.09 24.42 -25.00
C ARG A 10 30.89 24.38 -25.94
N TYR A 11 30.51 23.23 -26.45
CA TYR A 11 29.31 23.05 -27.24
C TYR A 11 28.03 23.26 -26.43
N LEU A 12 28.02 22.90 -25.15
CA LEU A 12 26.87 23.10 -24.24
C LEU A 12 26.71 24.55 -23.77
N PHE A 13 27.80 25.19 -23.41
CA PHE A 13 27.78 26.49 -22.73
C PHE A 13 28.43 27.63 -23.50
N GLY A 14 29.22 27.32 -24.55
CA GLY A 14 30.01 28.29 -25.32
C GLY A 14 29.37 28.67 -26.63
N GLY A 15 28.72 29.80 -26.72
CA GLY A 15 28.30 30.34 -28.01
C GLY A 15 27.20 31.40 -27.95
N LYS A 16 27.23 32.32 -28.93
CA LYS A 16 26.14 33.29 -29.17
C LYS A 16 24.82 32.55 -29.38
N ARG A 17 23.68 33.20 -29.08
CA ARG A 17 22.31 32.66 -29.23
C ARG A 17 22.07 31.98 -30.59
N ASN A 18 22.44 30.71 -30.75
CA ASN A 18 22.16 29.89 -31.90
C ASN A 18 21.03 28.89 -31.56
N LEU A 19 20.26 28.47 -32.56
CA LEU A 19 19.19 27.48 -32.44
C LEU A 19 19.63 26.22 -31.66
N VAL A 20 20.87 25.82 -31.77
CA VAL A 20 21.49 24.68 -31.08
C VAL A 20 21.51 24.82 -29.57
N ASN A 21 21.82 26.00 -29.07
CA ASN A 21 21.83 26.25 -27.62
C ASN A 21 20.39 26.16 -27.04
N ILE A 22 19.38 26.54 -27.84
CA ILE A 22 17.98 26.42 -27.46
C ILE A 22 17.59 24.94 -27.40
N ILE A 23 17.92 24.14 -28.41
CA ILE A 23 17.61 22.70 -28.48
C ILE A 23 18.29 21.96 -27.33
N THR A 24 19.55 22.26 -27.06
CA THR A 24 20.30 21.66 -25.94
C THR A 24 19.66 21.99 -24.58
N LYS A 25 19.24 23.25 -24.37
CA LYS A 25 18.52 23.65 -23.16
C LYS A 25 17.17 22.94 -23.03
N ILE A 26 16.38 22.87 -24.13
CA ILE A 26 15.13 22.12 -24.15
C ILE A 26 15.35 20.67 -23.76
N SER A 27 16.45 20.06 -24.21
CA SER A 27 16.76 18.66 -23.88
C SER A 27 17.16 18.50 -22.41
N ILE A 28 17.94 19.41 -21.84
CA ILE A 28 18.25 19.41 -20.41
C ILE A 28 16.97 19.56 -19.60
N PHE A 29 16.09 20.51 -19.96
CA PHE A 29 14.81 20.71 -19.31
C PHE A 29 13.88 19.50 -19.46
N GLY A 30 13.89 18.85 -20.64
CA GLY A 30 13.12 17.62 -20.87
C GLY A 30 13.56 16.48 -19.94
N VAL A 31 14.88 16.23 -19.86
CA VAL A 31 15.43 15.21 -18.95
C VAL A 31 15.18 15.60 -17.49
N ALA A 32 15.31 16.87 -17.14
CA ALA A 32 15.06 17.36 -15.79
C ALA A 32 13.58 17.19 -15.39
N GLY A 33 12.65 17.59 -16.26
CA GLY A 33 11.22 17.43 -16.02
C GLY A 33 10.81 15.98 -15.83
N MET A 34 11.33 15.07 -16.70
CA MET A 34 11.08 13.64 -16.58
C MET A 34 11.64 13.04 -15.29
N THR A 35 12.89 13.41 -14.93
CA THR A 35 13.51 12.94 -13.68
C THR A 35 12.74 13.44 -12.46
N ALA A 36 12.32 14.71 -12.47
CA ALA A 36 11.49 15.27 -11.41
C ALA A 36 10.14 14.54 -11.30
N ALA A 37 9.46 14.32 -12.42
CA ALA A 37 8.18 13.59 -12.45
C ALA A 37 8.31 12.17 -11.90
N LEU A 38 9.38 11.44 -12.24
CA LEU A 38 9.65 10.10 -11.73
C LEU A 38 9.79 10.10 -10.20
N ILE A 39 10.56 11.04 -9.65
CA ILE A 39 10.77 11.15 -8.20
C ILE A 39 9.45 11.49 -7.50
N VAL A 40 8.67 12.42 -8.03
CA VAL A 40 7.38 12.80 -7.46
C VAL A 40 6.41 11.62 -7.47
N ILE A 41 6.25 10.94 -8.62
CA ILE A 41 5.33 9.79 -8.74
C ILE A 41 5.71 8.68 -7.76
N LEU A 42 7.00 8.30 -7.68
CA LEU A 42 7.46 7.26 -6.76
C LEU A 42 7.27 7.67 -5.29
N SER A 43 7.57 8.93 -4.95
CA SER A 43 7.44 9.43 -3.58
C SER A 43 5.97 9.52 -3.12
N VAL A 44 5.06 9.92 -4.00
CA VAL A 44 3.62 9.93 -3.72
C VAL A 44 3.10 8.51 -3.56
N PHE A 45 3.50 7.60 -4.45
CA PHE A 45 3.10 6.19 -4.34
C PHE A 45 3.58 5.55 -3.02
N ASN A 46 4.84 5.78 -2.64
CA ASN A 46 5.36 5.31 -1.35
C ASN A 46 4.61 5.92 -0.16
N GLY A 47 4.20 7.17 -0.28
CA GLY A 47 3.38 7.85 0.72
C GLY A 47 2.02 7.16 0.88
N PHE A 48 1.33 6.82 -0.21
CA PHE A 48 0.10 6.05 -0.18
C PHE A 48 0.30 4.66 0.44
N ASP A 49 1.33 3.92 -0.01
CA ASP A 49 1.68 2.61 0.55
C ASP A 49 1.89 2.68 2.07
N MET A 50 2.58 3.72 2.55
CA MET A 50 2.80 3.95 3.98
C MET A 50 1.50 4.20 4.74
N VAL A 51 0.60 5.02 4.19
CA VAL A 51 -0.68 5.35 4.82
C VAL A 51 -1.58 4.12 4.88
N VAL A 52 -1.77 3.42 3.76
CA VAL A 52 -2.56 2.18 3.72
C VAL A 52 -2.04 1.18 4.76
N ARG A 53 -0.72 1.00 4.84
CA ARG A 53 -0.09 0.13 5.84
C ARG A 53 -0.32 0.61 7.27
N SER A 54 -0.27 1.91 7.54
CA SER A 54 -0.47 2.44 8.89
C SER A 54 -1.89 2.23 9.39
N LEU A 55 -2.88 2.37 8.51
CA LEU A 55 -4.28 2.11 8.83
C LEU A 55 -4.53 0.62 9.14
N MET A 56 -3.92 -0.27 8.36
CA MET A 56 -4.02 -1.72 8.58
C MET A 56 -3.30 -2.19 9.85
N ASN A 57 -2.14 -1.60 10.16
CA ASN A 57 -1.32 -2.00 11.31
C ASN A 57 -1.97 -1.77 12.68
N GLN A 58 -3.00 -0.94 12.78
CA GLN A 58 -3.68 -0.64 14.05
C GLN A 58 -4.71 -1.70 14.45
N VAL A 59 -5.26 -2.45 13.48
CA VAL A 59 -6.41 -3.34 13.70
C VAL A 59 -6.11 -4.79 13.33
N ASP A 60 -5.32 -5.01 12.26
CA ASP A 60 -5.02 -6.36 11.80
C ASP A 60 -4.00 -7.06 12.68
N PRO A 61 -4.23 -8.35 13.05
CA PRO A 61 -3.25 -9.15 13.75
C PRO A 61 -2.00 -9.36 12.90
N ASP A 62 -0.86 -9.63 13.54
CA ASP A 62 0.38 -9.93 12.84
C ASP A 62 0.28 -11.18 11.97
N LEU A 63 -0.39 -12.22 12.52
CA LEU A 63 -0.65 -13.47 11.82
C LEU A 63 -2.09 -13.92 12.09
N LYS A 64 -2.71 -14.54 11.08
CA LYS A 64 -4.04 -15.14 11.16
C LYS A 64 -3.98 -16.59 10.70
N ILE A 65 -4.50 -17.49 11.53
CA ILE A 65 -4.58 -18.93 11.22
C ILE A 65 -6.02 -19.23 10.80
N GLU A 66 -6.18 -19.81 9.63
CA GLU A 66 -7.49 -20.20 9.08
C GLU A 66 -7.42 -21.64 8.55
N SER A 67 -8.57 -22.35 8.58
CA SER A 67 -8.66 -23.68 7.98
C SER A 67 -8.67 -23.59 6.46
N LEU A 68 -7.97 -24.51 5.79
CA LEU A 68 -8.06 -24.70 4.34
C LEU A 68 -9.35 -25.40 3.92
N LYS A 69 -10.00 -26.14 4.84
CA LYS A 69 -11.24 -26.89 4.59
C LYS A 69 -12.32 -26.43 5.55
N GLY A 70 -13.34 -25.81 5.02
CA GLY A 70 -14.46 -25.31 5.82
C GLY A 70 -14.24 -23.89 6.34
N LYS A 71 -15.26 -23.35 6.98
CA LYS A 71 -15.26 -21.98 7.55
C LYS A 71 -14.80 -21.94 8.99
N THR A 72 -14.84 -23.07 9.68
CA THR A 72 -14.53 -23.20 11.11
C THR A 72 -13.72 -24.45 11.37
N PHE A 73 -13.05 -24.48 12.51
CA PHE A 73 -12.28 -25.63 12.99
C PHE A 73 -12.27 -25.67 14.52
N LEU A 74 -11.94 -26.85 15.05
CA LEU A 74 -11.76 -27.03 16.48
C LEU A 74 -10.30 -26.73 16.86
N VAL A 75 -10.13 -25.94 17.91
CA VAL A 75 -8.79 -25.59 18.43
C VAL A 75 -8.27 -26.77 19.27
N ASP A 76 -7.14 -27.36 18.88
CA ASP A 76 -6.47 -28.36 19.69
C ASP A 76 -5.74 -27.67 20.86
N SER A 77 -6.08 -28.06 22.07
CA SER A 77 -5.47 -27.51 23.30
C SER A 77 -3.95 -27.71 23.34
N THR A 78 -3.43 -28.78 22.71
CA THR A 78 -1.98 -29.04 22.61
C THR A 78 -1.32 -28.04 21.68
N GLN A 79 -1.87 -27.83 20.49
CA GLN A 79 -1.38 -26.84 19.51
C GLN A 79 -1.47 -25.42 20.09
N LYS A 80 -2.58 -25.08 20.76
CA LYS A 80 -2.75 -23.79 21.43
C LYS A 80 -1.62 -23.54 22.44
N SER A 81 -1.34 -24.50 23.30
CA SER A 81 -0.28 -24.39 24.30
C SER A 81 1.11 -24.25 23.67
N GLN A 82 1.37 -24.97 22.59
CA GLN A 82 2.62 -24.88 21.83
C GLN A 82 2.80 -23.51 21.16
N ILE A 83 1.72 -22.96 20.55
CA ILE A 83 1.78 -21.65 19.88
C ILE A 83 2.00 -20.53 20.91
N ILE A 84 1.29 -20.56 22.04
CA ILE A 84 1.43 -19.57 23.11
C ILE A 84 2.85 -19.59 23.70
N ALA A 85 3.49 -20.76 23.77
CA ALA A 85 4.86 -20.90 24.27
C ALA A 85 5.95 -20.47 23.28
N LEU A 86 5.63 -20.15 22.03
CA LEU A 86 6.61 -19.70 21.05
C LEU A 86 7.20 -18.35 21.42
N GLU A 87 8.52 -18.26 21.39
CA GLU A 87 9.22 -16.98 21.51
C GLU A 87 8.80 -16.04 20.35
N GLY A 88 8.25 -14.90 20.70
CA GLY A 88 7.76 -13.89 19.75
C GLY A 88 6.24 -13.78 19.70
N VAL A 89 5.46 -14.72 20.22
CA VAL A 89 4.00 -14.61 20.39
C VAL A 89 3.71 -13.85 21.67
N LYS A 90 2.96 -12.74 21.54
CA LYS A 90 2.53 -11.92 22.65
C LYS A 90 1.11 -12.29 23.12
N HIS A 91 0.18 -12.39 22.15
CA HIS A 91 -1.21 -12.72 22.43
C HIS A 91 -1.74 -13.70 21.39
N PHE A 92 -2.58 -14.61 21.88
CA PHE A 92 -3.32 -15.59 21.10
C PHE A 92 -4.81 -15.30 21.33
N VAL A 93 -5.53 -15.00 20.26
CA VAL A 93 -6.94 -14.57 20.32
C VAL A 93 -7.77 -15.48 19.42
N GLU A 94 -8.78 -16.08 20.00
CA GLU A 94 -9.80 -16.85 19.29
C GLU A 94 -10.85 -15.89 18.73
N ASN A 95 -11.26 -16.10 17.48
CA ASN A 95 -12.36 -15.33 16.93
C ASN A 95 -13.33 -16.17 16.09
N ILE A 96 -14.55 -15.68 16.01
CA ILE A 96 -15.62 -16.23 15.19
C ILE A 96 -16.14 -15.11 14.29
N GLU A 97 -16.05 -15.31 12.99
CA GLU A 97 -16.58 -14.38 12.00
C GLU A 97 -17.65 -15.10 11.17
N GLU A 98 -18.88 -14.57 11.13
CA GLU A 98 -19.95 -15.10 10.28
C GLU A 98 -20.86 -13.97 9.81
N THR A 99 -21.50 -14.18 8.66
CA THR A 99 -22.47 -13.21 8.12
C THR A 99 -23.78 -13.31 8.92
N ALA A 100 -24.27 -12.15 9.37
CA ALA A 100 -25.50 -12.04 10.13
C ALA A 100 -26.38 -10.90 9.61
N LEU A 101 -27.68 -11.03 9.81
CA LEU A 101 -28.65 -9.95 9.63
C LEU A 101 -28.85 -9.25 10.99
N PHE A 102 -28.55 -7.98 11.02
CA PHE A 102 -28.75 -7.11 12.17
C PHE A 102 -30.03 -6.31 12.00
N GLN A 103 -30.85 -6.27 13.04
CA GLN A 103 -32.08 -5.50 13.07
C GLN A 103 -32.11 -4.63 14.33
N TYR A 104 -32.29 -3.34 14.14
CA TYR A 104 -32.52 -2.38 15.20
C TYR A 104 -33.79 -1.61 14.89
N GLU A 105 -34.80 -1.75 15.72
CA GLU A 105 -36.17 -1.26 15.46
C GLU A 105 -36.71 -1.69 14.06
N LYS A 106 -36.82 -0.74 13.13
CA LYS A 106 -37.33 -0.98 11.76
C LYS A 106 -36.20 -1.12 10.72
N HIS A 107 -34.95 -0.87 11.11
CA HIS A 107 -33.83 -0.88 10.20
C HIS A 107 -33.15 -2.24 10.21
N GLN A 108 -32.75 -2.70 9.04
CA GLN A 108 -32.08 -3.99 8.86
C GLN A 108 -30.84 -3.82 8.00
N LEU A 109 -29.78 -4.53 8.34
CA LEU A 109 -28.52 -4.54 7.61
C LEU A 109 -27.86 -5.92 7.70
N ILE A 110 -27.33 -6.41 6.58
CA ILE A 110 -26.48 -7.61 6.56
C ILE A 110 -25.04 -7.15 6.74
N SER A 111 -24.37 -7.75 7.72
CA SER A 111 -22.97 -7.46 8.02
C SER A 111 -22.32 -8.68 8.70
N VAL A 112 -21.11 -8.55 9.25
CA VAL A 112 -20.36 -9.64 9.87
C VAL A 112 -20.39 -9.48 11.39
N ILE A 113 -20.87 -10.53 12.08
CA ILE A 113 -20.69 -10.67 13.52
C ILE A 113 -19.26 -11.17 13.77
N LYS A 114 -18.55 -10.50 14.67
CA LYS A 114 -17.20 -10.90 15.12
C LYS A 114 -17.22 -11.15 16.61
N GLY A 115 -17.26 -12.44 16.97
CA GLY A 115 -17.12 -12.89 18.35
C GLY A 115 -15.66 -12.92 18.77
N VAL A 116 -15.30 -12.20 19.80
CA VAL A 116 -13.91 -12.08 20.29
C VAL A 116 -13.82 -12.40 21.78
N ASP A 117 -12.64 -12.89 22.18
CA ASP A 117 -12.35 -13.18 23.58
C ASP A 117 -11.95 -11.92 24.37
N SER A 118 -11.79 -12.06 25.69
CA SER A 118 -11.41 -10.94 26.58
C SER A 118 -10.01 -10.39 26.30
N ASN A 119 -9.12 -11.19 25.70
CA ASN A 119 -7.76 -10.77 25.40
C ASN A 119 -7.72 -9.78 24.22
N TYR A 120 -8.75 -9.80 23.39
CA TYR A 120 -8.85 -8.92 22.23
C TYR A 120 -8.72 -7.44 22.59
N VAL A 121 -9.27 -7.02 23.73
CA VAL A 121 -9.22 -5.63 24.22
C VAL A 121 -7.78 -5.14 24.43
N GLN A 122 -6.87 -6.05 24.78
CA GLN A 122 -5.47 -5.70 25.07
C GLN A 122 -4.55 -5.71 23.83
N CYS A 123 -5.03 -6.26 22.74
CA CYS A 123 -4.20 -6.60 21.60
C CYS A 123 -4.47 -5.75 20.37
N ASN A 124 -5.66 -5.14 20.31
CA ASN A 124 -6.17 -4.52 19.08
C ASN A 124 -6.53 -3.05 19.32
N GLY A 125 -6.36 -2.21 18.30
CA GLY A 125 -6.67 -0.78 18.35
C GLY A 125 -8.16 -0.43 18.26
N VAL A 126 -9.07 -1.41 18.10
CA VAL A 126 -10.52 -1.15 18.03
C VAL A 126 -11.07 -0.52 19.32
N PRO A 127 -10.67 -0.96 20.53
CA PRO A 127 -11.08 -0.29 21.75
C PRO A 127 -10.72 1.19 21.79
N ASP A 128 -9.51 1.54 21.37
CA ASP A 128 -9.02 2.93 21.35
C ASP A 128 -9.72 3.78 20.28
N ALA A 129 -10.20 3.14 19.22
CA ALA A 129 -10.97 3.77 18.13
C ALA A 129 -12.47 3.88 18.44
N THR A 130 -12.94 3.45 19.62
CA THR A 130 -14.33 3.58 20.04
C THR A 130 -14.59 5.00 20.53
N PHE A 131 -15.34 5.78 19.75
CA PHE A 131 -15.53 7.21 19.97
C PHE A 131 -16.88 7.55 20.64
N VAL A 132 -17.87 6.64 20.58
CA VAL A 132 -19.13 6.77 21.30
C VAL A 132 -19.30 5.58 22.24
N GLY A 133 -19.63 5.83 23.50
CA GLY A 133 -19.75 4.78 24.51
C GLY A 133 -18.40 4.19 24.90
N GLY A 134 -18.29 2.86 24.95
CA GLY A 134 -17.06 2.14 25.27
C GLY A 134 -17.02 0.76 24.63
N PHE A 135 -15.82 0.19 24.51
CA PHE A 135 -15.65 -1.18 24.02
C PHE A 135 -15.96 -2.18 25.16
N VAL A 136 -17.24 -2.33 25.46
CA VAL A 136 -17.74 -3.22 26.51
C VAL A 136 -18.56 -4.30 25.86
N LEU A 137 -18.14 -5.56 25.99
CA LEU A 137 -18.83 -6.70 25.38
C LEU A 137 -19.72 -7.46 26.39
N ILE A 138 -19.53 -7.26 27.67
CA ILE A 138 -20.32 -7.89 28.73
C ILE A 138 -20.57 -6.83 29.79
N ASP A 139 -21.81 -6.70 30.24
CA ASP A 139 -22.16 -5.79 31.33
C ASP A 139 -21.85 -6.39 32.72
N ASN A 140 -22.06 -5.61 33.79
CA ASN A 140 -21.84 -6.05 35.18
C ASN A 140 -22.78 -7.18 35.60
N PHE A 141 -23.84 -7.45 34.86
CA PHE A 141 -24.84 -8.51 35.11
C PHE A 141 -24.65 -9.73 34.19
N ASN A 142 -23.52 -9.77 33.47
CA ASN A 142 -23.19 -10.83 32.49
C ASN A 142 -24.10 -10.86 31.25
N ASN A 143 -24.79 -9.74 30.91
CA ASN A 143 -25.56 -9.67 29.68
C ASN A 143 -24.63 -9.34 28.49
N PRO A 144 -24.90 -9.92 27.30
CA PRO A 144 -24.10 -9.66 26.13
C PRO A 144 -24.33 -8.24 25.60
N MET A 145 -23.25 -7.56 25.34
CA MET A 145 -23.23 -6.24 24.70
C MET A 145 -22.53 -6.30 23.36
N CYS A 146 -22.76 -5.30 22.52
CA CYS A 146 -22.14 -5.24 21.19
C CYS A 146 -21.58 -3.86 20.89
N VAL A 147 -20.47 -3.83 20.12
CA VAL A 147 -19.83 -2.61 19.63
C VAL A 147 -19.89 -2.63 18.08
N LEU A 148 -20.43 -1.58 17.51
CA LEU A 148 -20.72 -1.49 16.09
C LEU A 148 -19.74 -0.56 15.37
N GLY A 149 -19.45 -0.86 14.11
CA GLY A 149 -18.78 0.13 13.24
C GLY A 149 -19.67 1.33 12.97
N SER A 150 -19.06 2.49 12.75
CA SER A 150 -19.78 3.78 12.59
C SER A 150 -20.78 3.77 11.43
N ASP A 151 -20.44 3.13 10.31
CA ASP A 151 -21.32 3.00 9.16
C ASP A 151 -22.55 2.12 9.46
N ILE A 152 -22.34 1.01 10.19
CA ILE A 152 -23.41 0.11 10.61
C ILE A 152 -24.33 0.83 11.59
N ALA A 153 -23.77 1.48 12.59
CA ALA A 153 -24.53 2.24 13.59
C ALA A 153 -25.37 3.35 12.95
N SER A 154 -24.81 4.06 11.98
CA SER A 154 -25.51 5.12 11.21
C SER A 154 -26.65 4.58 10.37
N LYS A 155 -26.44 3.48 9.63
CA LYS A 155 -27.46 2.87 8.77
C LYS A 155 -28.61 2.25 9.58
N LEU A 156 -28.31 1.68 10.72
CA LEU A 156 -29.30 1.11 11.63
C LEU A 156 -29.92 2.16 12.56
N GLN A 157 -29.39 3.39 12.60
CA GLN A 157 -29.78 4.48 13.50
C GLN A 157 -29.71 4.08 14.98
N VAL A 158 -28.61 3.38 15.34
CA VAL A 158 -28.40 2.85 16.68
C VAL A 158 -28.15 3.95 17.69
N VAL A 159 -28.85 3.89 18.84
CA VAL A 159 -28.57 4.73 20.00
C VAL A 159 -27.83 3.89 21.04
N VAL A 160 -26.58 4.27 21.33
CA VAL A 160 -25.74 3.59 22.32
C VAL A 160 -26.32 3.78 23.71
N ASN A 161 -26.34 2.72 24.51
CA ASN A 161 -26.95 2.69 25.85
C ASN A 161 -28.44 3.11 25.88
N GLY A 162 -29.11 2.95 24.75
CA GLY A 162 -30.56 3.19 24.62
C GLY A 162 -31.39 2.07 25.24
N PHE A 163 -32.70 2.13 25.03
CA PHE A 163 -33.66 1.12 25.54
C PHE A 163 -33.90 -0.03 24.57
N HIS A 164 -33.38 0.04 23.34
CA HIS A 164 -33.59 -0.95 22.30
C HIS A 164 -32.40 -1.88 22.15
N TYR A 165 -32.70 -3.17 21.97
CA TYR A 165 -31.69 -4.19 21.73
C TYR A 165 -31.45 -4.35 20.22
N LEU A 166 -30.21 -4.65 19.86
CA LEU A 166 -29.85 -5.10 18.54
C LEU A 166 -30.20 -6.59 18.42
N LYS A 167 -31.11 -6.94 17.51
CA LYS A 167 -31.43 -8.33 17.18
C LYS A 167 -30.47 -8.80 16.09
N ILE A 168 -29.95 -10.00 16.29
CA ILE A 168 -28.95 -10.61 15.40
C ILE A 168 -29.53 -11.95 14.94
N TYR A 169 -29.62 -12.12 13.62
CA TYR A 169 -30.12 -13.34 13.00
C TYR A 169 -28.99 -13.98 12.21
N VAL A 170 -28.81 -15.30 12.41
CA VAL A 170 -27.82 -16.09 11.68
C VAL A 170 -28.49 -17.31 11.06
N PRO A 171 -28.14 -17.70 9.82
CA PRO A 171 -28.73 -18.87 9.20
C PRO A 171 -28.32 -20.15 9.92
N ILE A 172 -29.27 -21.08 10.03
CA ILE A 172 -29.01 -22.40 10.60
C ILE A 172 -28.15 -23.21 9.63
N ARG A 173 -27.11 -23.86 10.12
CA ARG A 173 -26.17 -24.67 9.31
C ARG A 173 -26.75 -25.97 8.76
N ASN A 174 -27.92 -26.39 9.17
CA ASN A 174 -28.47 -27.72 8.86
C ASN A 174 -29.22 -27.80 7.53
N GLU A 175 -29.05 -28.93 6.89
CA GLU A 175 -29.33 -29.34 5.51
C GLU A 175 -30.78 -29.37 5.07
N HIS A 176 -31.73 -29.02 5.92
CA HIS A 176 -33.16 -29.09 5.54
C HIS A 176 -33.68 -27.68 5.26
N ILE A 177 -33.99 -27.44 4.00
CA ILE A 177 -34.73 -26.25 3.58
C ILE A 177 -36.11 -26.33 4.28
N THR A 178 -36.24 -25.62 5.39
CA THR A 178 -37.54 -25.44 6.05
C THR A 178 -38.34 -24.47 5.20
N LEU A 179 -39.59 -24.88 4.91
CA LEU A 179 -40.56 -24.07 4.16
C LEU A 179 -41.03 -22.84 4.96
N VAL A 180 -40.68 -22.78 6.24
CA VAL A 180 -41.03 -21.69 7.16
C VAL A 180 -39.78 -20.82 7.35
N PRO A 181 -39.73 -19.58 6.83
CA PRO A 181 -38.54 -18.70 6.92
C PRO A 181 -38.10 -18.44 8.36
N GLU A 182 -39.00 -18.43 9.33
CA GLU A 182 -38.73 -18.16 10.74
C GLU A 182 -37.89 -19.26 11.41
N GLU A 183 -38.04 -20.50 10.95
CA GLU A 183 -37.30 -21.66 11.45
C GLU A 183 -35.91 -21.82 10.80
N ALA A 184 -35.56 -20.97 9.82
CA ALA A 184 -34.27 -21.01 9.12
C ALA A 184 -33.16 -20.21 9.80
N PHE A 185 -33.49 -19.47 10.88
CA PHE A 185 -32.55 -18.57 11.53
C PHE A 185 -32.51 -18.75 13.04
N HIS A 186 -31.35 -18.80 13.62
CA HIS A 186 -31.18 -18.55 15.05
C HIS A 186 -31.14 -17.03 15.28
N SER A 187 -31.71 -16.58 16.39
CA SER A 187 -31.71 -15.18 16.75
C SER A 187 -31.35 -14.96 18.22
N ALA A 188 -30.60 -13.93 18.50
CA ALA A 188 -30.30 -13.47 19.84
C ALA A 188 -30.29 -11.94 19.87
N VAL A 189 -30.21 -11.36 21.07
CA VAL A 189 -30.19 -9.91 21.27
C VAL A 189 -28.95 -9.50 22.04
N ALA A 190 -28.36 -8.36 21.67
CA ALA A 190 -27.27 -7.75 22.39
C ALA A 190 -27.54 -6.25 22.56
N MET A 191 -27.03 -5.64 23.62
CA MET A 191 -27.21 -4.22 23.88
C MET A 191 -26.05 -3.42 23.27
N PRO A 192 -26.32 -2.37 22.47
CA PRO A 192 -25.26 -1.52 21.92
C PRO A 192 -24.54 -0.75 23.01
N SER A 193 -23.24 -1.00 23.20
CA SER A 193 -22.37 -0.37 24.22
C SER A 193 -21.45 0.68 23.66
N GLY A 194 -21.14 0.62 22.37
CA GLY A 194 -20.21 1.57 21.75
C GLY A 194 -20.24 1.55 20.22
N VAL A 195 -19.65 2.59 19.65
CA VAL A 195 -19.44 2.73 18.21
C VAL A 195 -17.97 3.05 17.98
N PHE A 196 -17.32 2.27 17.12
CA PHE A 196 -15.93 2.52 16.71
C PHE A 196 -15.85 3.13 15.31
N HIS A 197 -14.77 3.87 15.07
CA HIS A 197 -14.45 4.44 13.76
C HIS A 197 -12.96 4.26 13.46
N ILE A 198 -12.66 3.47 12.43
CA ILE A 198 -11.29 3.16 12.02
C ILE A 198 -11.10 3.46 10.53
N HIS A 199 -11.86 2.79 9.69
CA HIS A 199 -11.82 2.90 8.24
C HIS A 199 -13.10 2.31 7.67
N GLN A 200 -13.58 2.82 6.53
CA GLN A 200 -14.86 2.45 5.93
C GLN A 200 -15.06 0.93 5.79
N ASP A 201 -14.00 0.18 5.41
CA ASP A 201 -14.07 -1.28 5.24
C ASP A 201 -14.33 -2.02 6.56
N TYR A 202 -13.83 -1.51 7.70
CA TYR A 202 -14.09 -2.06 9.03
C TYR A 202 -15.41 -1.58 9.58
N ASP A 203 -15.69 -0.30 9.44
CA ASP A 203 -16.85 0.39 9.99
C ASP A 203 -18.17 -0.11 9.35
N SER A 204 -18.11 -0.54 8.10
CA SER A 204 -19.24 -1.11 7.37
C SER A 204 -19.38 -2.63 7.53
N LYS A 205 -18.36 -3.30 8.11
CA LYS A 205 -18.28 -4.76 8.08
C LYS A 205 -18.49 -5.42 9.43
N PHE A 206 -18.01 -4.87 10.54
CA PHE A 206 -17.97 -5.63 11.79
C PHE A 206 -18.88 -5.10 12.89
N VAL A 207 -19.54 -6.07 13.57
CA VAL A 207 -20.18 -5.90 14.87
C VAL A 207 -19.52 -6.86 15.85
N TYR A 208 -18.85 -6.31 16.85
CA TYR A 208 -18.15 -7.07 17.88
C TYR A 208 -19.09 -7.51 18.99
N VAL A 209 -18.98 -8.79 19.38
CA VAL A 209 -19.74 -9.41 20.46
C VAL A 209 -18.82 -10.34 21.29
N PRO A 210 -19.23 -10.77 22.48
CA PRO A 210 -18.50 -11.79 23.23
C PRO A 210 -18.43 -13.11 22.44
N ILE A 211 -17.29 -13.80 22.46
CA ILE A 211 -17.13 -15.05 21.70
C ILE A 211 -18.11 -16.14 22.12
N ASN A 212 -18.42 -16.23 23.42
CA ASN A 212 -19.39 -17.23 23.94
C ASN A 212 -20.80 -16.95 23.42
N PHE A 213 -21.19 -15.66 23.35
CA PHE A 213 -22.48 -15.27 22.75
C PHE A 213 -22.55 -15.66 21.26
N ALA A 214 -21.44 -15.44 20.51
CA ALA A 214 -21.37 -15.85 19.11
C ALA A 214 -21.45 -17.37 18.96
N ARG A 215 -20.78 -18.15 19.82
CA ARG A 215 -20.86 -19.63 19.84
C ARG A 215 -22.26 -20.12 20.07
N GLU A 216 -22.95 -19.59 21.08
CA GLU A 216 -24.34 -19.96 21.39
C GLU A 216 -25.29 -19.64 20.22
N LEU A 217 -25.19 -18.42 19.66
CA LEU A 217 -26.01 -17.97 18.56
C LEU A 217 -25.82 -18.81 17.28
N LEU A 218 -24.58 -19.23 17.00
CA LEU A 218 -24.22 -20.03 15.82
C LEU A 218 -24.34 -21.55 16.05
N ASN A 219 -24.66 -21.97 17.28
CA ASN A 219 -24.66 -23.36 17.71
C ASN A 219 -23.31 -24.07 17.43
N TYR A 220 -22.20 -23.39 17.80
CA TYR A 220 -20.84 -23.90 17.66
C TYR A 220 -20.39 -24.63 18.92
N ALA A 221 -19.48 -25.58 18.74
CA ALA A 221 -18.85 -26.25 19.87
C ALA A 221 -17.99 -25.23 20.71
N PRO A 222 -17.73 -25.48 22.01
CA PRO A 222 -16.99 -24.59 22.88
C PRO A 222 -15.59 -24.22 22.38
N GLU A 223 -14.95 -25.11 21.61
CA GLU A 223 -13.60 -24.91 21.04
C GLU A 223 -13.62 -24.60 19.53
N GLU A 224 -14.81 -24.40 18.95
CA GLU A 224 -14.96 -24.07 17.54
C GLU A 224 -14.73 -22.59 17.30
N VAL A 225 -13.88 -22.29 16.30
CA VAL A 225 -13.51 -20.93 15.89
C VAL A 225 -13.47 -20.80 14.36
N SER A 226 -13.62 -19.59 13.86
CA SER A 226 -13.42 -19.28 12.43
C SER A 226 -11.94 -19.04 12.12
N SER A 227 -11.23 -18.41 13.02
CA SER A 227 -9.79 -18.17 12.91
C SER A 227 -9.15 -17.89 14.27
N ILE A 228 -7.82 -17.95 14.28
CA ILE A 228 -7.01 -17.56 15.42
C ILE A 228 -6.16 -16.37 14.98
N GLU A 229 -6.19 -15.31 15.77
CA GLU A 229 -5.40 -14.10 15.57
C GLU A 229 -4.19 -14.11 16.52
N ILE A 230 -3.00 -13.89 15.96
CA ILE A 230 -1.75 -13.87 16.71
C ILE A 230 -1.15 -12.46 16.64
N PHE A 231 -0.86 -11.91 17.80
CA PHE A 231 -0.13 -10.66 17.94
C PHE A 231 1.28 -10.95 18.44
N CYS A 232 2.28 -10.45 17.76
CA CYS A 232 3.69 -10.68 18.04
C CYS A 232 4.24 -9.59 18.99
N HIS A 233 5.36 -9.89 19.66
CA HIS A 233 6.15 -8.87 20.33
C HIS A 233 6.75 -7.90 19.29
N PRO A 234 6.91 -6.59 19.61
CA PRO A 234 7.45 -5.59 18.67
C PRO A 234 8.83 -5.93 18.10
N ASP A 235 9.64 -6.65 18.89
CA ASP A 235 11.00 -7.06 18.51
C ASP A 235 11.04 -8.39 17.74
N ALA A 236 9.92 -9.09 17.64
CA ALA A 236 9.83 -10.37 16.95
C ALA A 236 9.69 -10.19 15.43
N ASN A 237 10.25 -11.16 14.69
CA ASN A 237 10.03 -11.22 13.24
C ASN A 237 8.80 -12.10 12.94
N PRO A 238 7.66 -11.52 12.48
CA PRO A 238 6.42 -12.27 12.25
C PRO A 238 6.59 -13.43 11.26
N ASN A 239 7.46 -13.29 10.25
CA ASN A 239 7.69 -14.36 9.27
C ASN A 239 8.32 -15.60 9.91
N LYS A 240 9.28 -15.42 10.84
CA LYS A 240 9.87 -16.55 11.57
C LYS A 240 8.88 -17.24 12.50
N VAL A 241 7.99 -16.42 13.12
CA VAL A 241 6.91 -16.95 13.96
C VAL A 241 5.91 -17.72 13.10
N ALA A 242 5.54 -17.18 11.92
CA ALA A 242 4.65 -17.85 11.00
C ALA A 242 5.16 -19.23 10.55
N ASP A 243 6.46 -19.33 10.25
CA ASP A 243 7.06 -20.61 9.83
C ASP A 243 6.99 -21.66 10.96
N LYS A 244 7.28 -21.28 12.20
CA LYS A 244 7.13 -22.16 13.37
C LYS A 244 5.68 -22.57 13.63
N ILE A 245 4.73 -21.63 13.46
CA ILE A 245 3.30 -21.93 13.61
C ILE A 245 2.85 -22.92 12.54
N LYS A 246 3.29 -22.77 11.28
CA LYS A 246 2.97 -23.72 10.20
C LYS A 246 3.43 -25.15 10.51
N GLU A 247 4.61 -25.30 11.12
CA GLU A 247 5.11 -26.61 11.56
C GLU A 247 4.21 -27.23 12.63
N ILE A 248 3.61 -26.42 13.54
CA ILE A 248 2.72 -26.90 14.60
C ILE A 248 1.34 -27.26 14.08
N VAL A 249 0.74 -26.38 13.25
CA VAL A 249 -0.64 -26.58 12.79
C VAL A 249 -0.77 -27.53 11.61
N GLY A 250 0.32 -27.72 10.83
CA GLY A 250 0.36 -28.61 9.67
C GLY A 250 -0.37 -28.10 8.43
N ASP A 251 -0.47 -28.97 7.41
CA ASP A 251 -0.92 -28.61 6.05
C ASP A 251 -2.45 -28.37 5.93
N ASN A 252 -3.22 -28.61 6.97
CA ASN A 252 -4.67 -28.36 6.95
C ASN A 252 -5.03 -26.89 7.23
N PHE A 253 -4.06 -26.08 7.62
CA PHE A 253 -4.23 -24.71 7.99
C PHE A 253 -3.36 -23.78 7.13
N THR A 254 -3.82 -22.56 6.96
CA THR A 254 -3.02 -21.49 6.37
C THR A 254 -2.70 -20.45 7.44
N VAL A 255 -1.45 -20.02 7.48
CA VAL A 255 -0.98 -18.94 8.34
C VAL A 255 -0.74 -17.75 7.44
N LYS A 256 -1.60 -16.75 7.54
CA LYS A 256 -1.57 -15.52 6.73
C LYS A 256 -0.88 -14.40 7.51
N ASP A 257 0.06 -13.73 6.89
CA ASP A 257 0.59 -12.46 7.39
C ASP A 257 -0.41 -11.32 7.14
N ARG A 258 -0.14 -10.12 7.66
CA ARG A 258 -0.99 -8.93 7.48
C ARG A 258 -1.30 -8.62 6.01
N TYR A 259 -0.36 -8.89 5.10
CA TYR A 259 -0.56 -8.65 3.66
C TYR A 259 -1.48 -9.69 3.03
N GLN A 260 -1.34 -10.94 3.46
CA GLN A 260 -2.13 -12.05 2.93
C GLN A 260 -3.56 -12.08 3.49
N GLN A 261 -3.80 -11.44 4.63
CA GLN A 261 -5.13 -11.32 5.21
C GLN A 261 -6.07 -10.47 4.35
N GLN A 262 -5.51 -9.52 3.61
CA GLN A 262 -6.26 -8.63 2.71
C GLN A 262 -5.89 -8.88 1.24
N ASP A 263 -6.17 -10.10 0.77
CA ASP A 263 -5.85 -10.57 -0.59
C ASP A 263 -6.27 -9.59 -1.70
N LEU A 264 -7.42 -8.93 -1.56
CA LEU A 264 -7.92 -7.99 -2.55
C LEU A 264 -7.05 -6.72 -2.61
N LEU A 265 -6.77 -6.11 -1.46
CA LEU A 265 -5.90 -4.93 -1.38
C LEU A 265 -4.48 -5.24 -1.85
N TYR A 266 -3.95 -6.41 -1.47
CA TYR A 266 -2.64 -6.84 -1.92
C TYR A 266 -2.57 -7.01 -3.45
N LYS A 267 -3.60 -7.60 -4.07
CA LYS A 267 -3.72 -7.74 -5.52
C LYS A 267 -3.82 -6.38 -6.22
N ILE A 268 -4.59 -5.44 -5.65
CA ILE A 268 -4.70 -4.06 -6.16
C ILE A 268 -3.33 -3.37 -6.09
N MET A 269 -2.66 -3.37 -4.94
CA MET A 269 -1.34 -2.77 -4.77
C MET A 269 -0.28 -3.38 -5.72
N LYS A 270 -0.34 -4.70 -5.95
CA LYS A 270 0.55 -5.36 -6.91
C LYS A 270 0.26 -4.93 -8.35
N SER A 271 -1.01 -4.78 -8.72
CA SER A 271 -1.43 -4.26 -10.02
C SER A 271 -1.02 -2.80 -10.22
N GLU A 272 -1.15 -1.98 -9.20
CA GLU A 272 -0.69 -0.59 -9.22
C GLU A 272 0.83 -0.48 -9.41
N LYS A 273 1.62 -1.29 -8.71
CA LYS A 273 3.08 -1.36 -8.94
C LYS A 273 3.43 -1.70 -10.37
N LEU A 274 2.72 -2.66 -10.98
CA LEU A 274 2.90 -3.01 -12.39
C LEU A 274 2.57 -1.82 -13.31
N SER A 275 1.47 -1.12 -13.04
CA SER A 275 1.04 0.05 -13.81
C SER A 275 2.07 1.19 -13.74
N ILE A 276 2.62 1.44 -12.54
CA ILE A 276 3.69 2.42 -12.35
C ILE A 276 4.94 2.00 -13.14
N PHE A 277 5.32 0.73 -13.06
CA PHE A 277 6.48 0.23 -13.81
C PHE A 277 6.33 0.42 -15.32
N VAL A 278 5.15 0.13 -15.88
CA VAL A 278 4.84 0.38 -17.29
C VAL A 278 4.92 1.88 -17.62
N MET A 279 4.35 2.72 -16.77
CA MET A 279 4.42 4.19 -16.93
C MET A 279 5.87 4.70 -16.89
N LEU A 280 6.70 4.18 -16.00
CA LEU A 280 8.14 4.49 -15.93
C LEU A 280 8.85 4.11 -17.24
N ILE A 281 8.56 2.95 -17.81
CA ILE A 281 9.13 2.54 -19.10
C ILE A 281 8.74 3.54 -20.22
N PHE A 282 7.49 3.98 -20.28
CA PHE A 282 7.07 4.99 -21.26
C PHE A 282 7.81 6.31 -21.09
N ILE A 283 7.97 6.79 -19.86
CA ILE A 283 8.73 8.01 -19.57
C ILE A 283 10.19 7.86 -20.02
N PHE A 284 10.82 6.70 -19.79
CA PHE A 284 12.18 6.41 -20.24
C PHE A 284 12.30 6.38 -21.76
N ILE A 285 11.33 5.81 -22.47
CA ILE A 285 11.31 5.82 -23.93
C ILE A 285 11.25 7.25 -24.44
N ILE A 286 10.36 8.09 -23.90
CA ILE A 286 10.24 9.51 -24.29
C ILE A 286 11.55 10.27 -23.99
N ALA A 287 12.17 10.03 -22.84
CA ALA A 287 13.47 10.62 -22.49
C ALA A 287 14.56 10.26 -23.51
N SER A 288 14.60 8.99 -23.93
CA SER A 288 15.55 8.52 -24.93
C SER A 288 15.39 9.22 -26.29
N PHE A 289 14.15 9.37 -26.74
CA PHE A 289 13.87 10.09 -28.01
C PHE A 289 14.27 11.56 -27.94
N ASN A 290 14.04 12.22 -26.78
CA ASN A 290 14.44 13.61 -26.59
C ASN A 290 15.97 13.75 -26.73
N ILE A 291 16.75 12.88 -26.06
CA ILE A 291 18.22 12.91 -26.13
C ILE A 291 18.72 12.61 -27.54
N ILE A 292 18.15 11.58 -28.21
CA ILE A 292 18.51 11.18 -29.58
C ILE A 292 18.23 12.34 -30.55
N GLY A 293 17.06 12.96 -30.47
CA GLY A 293 16.67 14.10 -31.31
C GLY A 293 17.60 15.29 -31.16
N ALA A 294 17.90 15.67 -29.91
CA ALA A 294 18.80 16.76 -29.60
C ALA A 294 20.22 16.54 -30.11
N LEU A 295 20.78 15.35 -29.88
CA LEU A 295 22.11 15.03 -30.36
C LEU A 295 22.18 14.94 -31.87
N THR A 296 21.14 14.39 -32.52
CA THR A 296 21.09 14.36 -33.98
C THR A 296 21.10 15.76 -34.57
N MET A 297 20.29 16.69 -34.02
CA MET A 297 20.27 18.07 -34.46
C MET A 297 21.59 18.79 -34.21
N LEU A 298 22.20 18.54 -33.03
CA LEU A 298 23.53 19.07 -32.73
C LEU A 298 24.60 18.61 -33.71
N ILE A 299 24.58 17.31 -34.09
CA ILE A 299 25.53 16.76 -35.08
C ILE A 299 25.33 17.42 -36.47
N ILE A 300 24.09 17.63 -36.89
CA ILE A 300 23.80 18.29 -38.17
C ILE A 300 24.28 19.72 -38.16
N ASP A 301 24.01 20.49 -37.13
CA ASP A 301 24.44 21.88 -37.03
C ASP A 301 25.97 22.03 -36.94
N LYS A 302 26.64 21.07 -36.29
CA LYS A 302 28.09 21.07 -36.11
C LYS A 302 28.86 20.35 -37.26
N LYS A 303 28.21 20.11 -38.39
CA LYS A 303 28.84 19.40 -39.50
C LYS A 303 30.09 20.09 -40.03
N GLY A 304 30.09 21.44 -40.13
CA GLY A 304 31.29 22.21 -40.52
C GLY A 304 32.43 22.09 -39.51
N ASP A 305 32.13 22.10 -38.20
CA ASP A 305 33.11 21.87 -37.15
C ASP A 305 33.70 20.45 -37.22
N ILE A 306 32.88 19.45 -37.57
CA ILE A 306 33.30 18.05 -37.79
C ILE A 306 34.26 17.96 -38.96
N GLU A 307 33.94 18.56 -40.13
CA GLU A 307 34.78 18.61 -41.30
C GLU A 307 36.13 19.27 -40.99
N THR A 308 36.12 20.43 -40.30
CA THR A 308 37.34 21.12 -39.87
C THR A 308 38.22 20.26 -38.97
N LEU A 309 37.65 19.59 -37.98
CA LEU A 309 38.37 18.66 -37.11
C LEU A 309 38.97 17.49 -37.86
N SER A 310 38.23 16.95 -38.82
CA SER A 310 38.70 15.86 -39.69
C SER A 310 39.89 16.31 -40.56
N HIS A 311 39.83 17.53 -41.12
CA HIS A 311 40.96 18.10 -41.89
C HIS A 311 42.20 18.38 -41.04
N LEU A 312 42.00 18.61 -39.72
CA LEU A 312 43.11 18.76 -38.74
C LEU A 312 43.64 17.41 -38.26
N GLY A 313 43.15 16.28 -38.82
CA GLY A 313 43.63 14.93 -38.49
C GLY A 313 42.96 14.26 -37.34
N ALA A 314 41.80 14.74 -36.89
CA ALA A 314 41.05 14.10 -35.83
C ALA A 314 40.43 12.79 -36.31
N ASP A 315 40.66 11.68 -35.56
CA ASP A 315 40.05 10.38 -35.85
C ASP A 315 38.53 10.40 -35.65
N LYS A 316 37.82 9.57 -36.37
CA LYS A 316 36.39 9.34 -36.19
C LYS A 316 36.01 8.96 -34.75
N SER A 317 36.86 8.20 -34.06
CA SER A 317 36.70 7.85 -32.65
C SER A 317 36.74 9.06 -31.74
N PHE A 318 37.62 10.02 -32.05
CA PHE A 318 37.72 11.28 -31.32
C PHE A 318 36.46 12.13 -31.49
N ILE A 319 35.99 12.30 -32.73
CA ILE A 319 34.74 13.05 -33.04
C ILE A 319 33.53 12.38 -32.39
N HIS A 320 33.41 11.06 -32.52
CA HIS A 320 32.37 10.27 -31.85
C HIS A 320 32.35 10.51 -30.33
N SER A 321 33.54 10.53 -29.70
CA SER A 321 33.65 10.74 -28.24
C SER A 321 33.18 12.12 -27.80
N ILE A 322 33.31 13.18 -28.62
CA ILE A 322 32.81 14.52 -28.34
C ILE A 322 31.29 14.49 -28.17
N PHE A 323 30.58 13.92 -29.16
CA PHE A 323 29.11 13.90 -29.15
C PHE A 323 28.54 12.97 -28.08
N VAL A 324 29.16 11.81 -27.83
CA VAL A 324 28.78 10.92 -26.71
C VAL A 324 28.96 11.63 -25.38
N ASN A 325 30.09 12.34 -25.18
CA ASN A 325 30.31 13.11 -23.95
C ASN A 325 29.32 14.28 -23.82
N THR A 326 28.92 14.92 -24.92
CA THR A 326 27.88 15.95 -24.91
C THR A 326 26.52 15.37 -24.45
N GLY A 327 26.10 14.21 -24.97
CA GLY A 327 24.89 13.54 -24.52
C GLY A 327 24.93 13.10 -23.06
N ARG A 328 26.10 12.59 -22.61
CA ARG A 328 26.31 12.27 -21.18
C ARG A 328 26.17 13.49 -20.30
N LEU A 329 26.75 14.64 -20.70
CA LEU A 329 26.64 15.88 -19.96
C LEU A 329 25.20 16.39 -19.88
N ILE A 330 24.46 16.35 -20.99
CA ILE A 330 23.01 16.69 -21.02
C ILE A 330 22.25 15.84 -20.03
N THR A 331 22.51 14.54 -20.03
CA THR A 331 21.85 13.60 -19.11
C THR A 331 22.21 13.86 -17.66
N ILE A 332 23.49 14.07 -17.34
CA ILE A 332 23.94 14.33 -15.96
C ILE A 332 23.34 15.65 -15.44
N ILE A 333 23.46 16.72 -16.21
CA ILE A 333 22.95 18.03 -15.81
C ILE A 333 21.42 17.98 -15.66
N GLY A 334 20.72 17.36 -16.63
CA GLY A 334 19.27 17.18 -16.59
C GLY A 334 18.83 16.34 -15.42
N SER A 335 19.44 15.18 -15.18
CA SER A 335 19.06 14.30 -14.08
C SER A 335 19.32 14.91 -12.69
N VAL A 336 20.46 15.60 -12.50
CA VAL A 336 20.77 16.24 -11.21
C VAL A 336 19.84 17.44 -10.95
N SER A 337 19.59 18.27 -11.97
CA SER A 337 18.65 19.40 -11.81
C SER A 337 17.21 18.91 -11.64
N GLY A 338 16.81 17.84 -12.34
CA GLY A 338 15.51 17.20 -12.17
C GLY A 338 15.34 16.56 -10.81
N MET A 339 16.38 15.90 -10.29
CA MET A 339 16.39 15.36 -8.93
C MET A 339 16.19 16.47 -7.89
N ALA A 340 16.94 17.56 -8.01
CA ALA A 340 16.80 18.69 -7.09
C ALA A 340 15.39 19.30 -7.13
N LEU A 341 14.81 19.44 -8.32
CA LEU A 341 13.48 19.98 -8.52
C LEU A 341 12.39 19.01 -8.00
N GLY A 342 12.49 17.71 -8.29
CA GLY A 342 11.57 16.69 -7.79
C GLY A 342 11.58 16.61 -6.27
N LEU A 343 12.77 16.60 -5.65
CA LEU A 343 12.91 16.61 -4.19
C LEU A 343 12.34 17.89 -3.58
N ALA A 344 12.58 19.06 -4.18
CA ALA A 344 12.01 20.31 -3.71
C ALA A 344 10.47 20.28 -3.72
N LEU A 345 9.86 19.79 -4.80
CA LEU A 345 8.39 19.62 -4.89
C LEU A 345 7.87 18.65 -3.83
N CYS A 346 8.53 17.51 -3.64
CA CYS A 346 8.15 16.53 -2.61
C CYS A 346 8.25 17.11 -1.20
N LEU A 347 9.31 17.89 -0.90
CA LEU A 347 9.49 18.53 0.40
C LEU A 347 8.46 19.63 0.63
N ILE A 348 8.14 20.42 -0.38
CA ILE A 348 7.08 21.43 -0.32
C ILE A 348 5.75 20.77 -0.02
N GLN A 349 5.39 19.71 -0.74
CA GLN A 349 4.15 18.96 -0.48
C GLN A 349 4.12 18.36 0.92
N LYS A 350 5.21 17.73 1.36
CA LYS A 350 5.29 17.11 2.69
C LYS A 350 5.17 18.13 3.83
N HIS A 351 5.68 19.35 3.65
CA HIS A 351 5.70 20.36 4.72
C HIS A 351 4.48 21.28 4.70
N PHE A 352 3.99 21.63 3.53
CA PHE A 352 2.90 22.59 3.37
C PHE A 352 1.56 21.98 2.98
N GLY A 353 1.53 20.69 2.56
CA GLY A 353 0.28 20.02 2.18
C GLY A 353 -0.47 20.72 1.03
N VAL A 354 0.25 21.28 0.06
CA VAL A 354 -0.31 22.16 -1.00
C VAL A 354 -1.45 21.49 -1.78
N ILE A 355 -1.35 20.18 -1.98
CA ILE A 355 -2.39 19.39 -2.64
C ILE A 355 -3.15 18.64 -1.56
N GLU A 356 -4.40 19.05 -1.34
CA GLU A 356 -5.31 18.48 -0.36
C GLU A 356 -6.26 17.48 -1.03
N PHE A 357 -6.82 16.55 -0.24
CA PHE A 357 -7.94 15.72 -0.66
C PHE A 357 -9.26 16.50 -0.60
N PRO A 358 -10.25 16.17 -1.45
CA PRO A 358 -11.60 16.70 -1.29
C PRO A 358 -12.14 16.35 0.11
N GLU A 359 -12.78 17.33 0.75
CA GLU A 359 -13.35 17.19 2.09
C GLU A 359 -14.21 15.91 2.23
N GLY A 360 -13.94 15.11 3.27
CA GLY A 360 -14.68 13.89 3.59
C GLY A 360 -14.26 12.62 2.85
N SER A 361 -13.22 12.63 2.03
CA SER A 361 -12.81 11.46 1.24
C SER A 361 -11.83 10.53 1.96
N PHE A 362 -10.98 11.06 2.87
CA PHE A 362 -9.94 10.29 3.58
C PHE A 362 -9.66 10.88 4.97
N ILE A 363 -9.08 10.05 5.87
CA ILE A 363 -8.64 10.44 7.21
C ILE A 363 -7.44 11.43 7.17
N ILE A 364 -6.88 11.67 5.99
CA ILE A 364 -5.69 12.48 5.79
C ILE A 364 -6.06 13.69 4.95
N ASP A 365 -5.69 14.87 5.44
CA ASP A 365 -6.03 16.14 4.81
C ASP A 365 -5.25 16.43 3.51
N SER A 366 -4.03 15.87 3.37
CA SER A 366 -3.16 16.14 2.21
C SER A 366 -2.57 14.88 1.59
N TYR A 367 -2.23 14.96 0.30
CA TYR A 367 -1.56 13.85 -0.41
C TYR A 367 -0.27 13.45 0.29
N PRO A 368 -0.15 12.17 0.73
CA PRO A 368 1.01 11.69 1.45
C PRO A 368 2.22 11.55 0.53
N VAL A 369 3.39 11.94 1.02
CA VAL A 369 4.65 11.84 0.31
C VAL A 369 5.70 11.18 1.20
N ASP A 370 6.23 10.05 0.76
CA ASP A 370 7.33 9.34 1.43
C ASP A 370 8.54 9.25 0.51
N ILE A 371 9.62 9.95 0.89
CA ILE A 371 10.84 10.05 0.11
C ILE A 371 11.81 8.96 0.54
N ARG A 372 12.00 7.93 -0.31
CA ARG A 372 12.95 6.83 -0.05
C ARG A 372 14.25 7.05 -0.81
N LEU A 373 15.37 7.03 -0.12
CA LEU A 373 16.69 7.20 -0.73
C LEU A 373 16.99 6.15 -1.81
N TRP A 374 16.53 4.91 -1.63
CA TRP A 374 16.69 3.86 -2.63
C TRP A 374 16.04 4.20 -3.98
N ASP A 375 14.83 4.76 -3.96
CA ASP A 375 14.10 5.10 -5.18
C ASP A 375 14.77 6.25 -5.92
N ILE A 376 15.34 7.21 -5.19
CA ILE A 376 16.11 8.30 -5.77
C ILE A 376 17.37 7.76 -6.48
N ILE A 377 18.10 6.86 -5.80
CA ILE A 377 19.33 6.25 -6.35
C ILE A 377 19.00 5.43 -7.59
N ILE A 378 17.98 4.58 -7.52
CA ILE A 378 17.55 3.72 -8.65
C ILE A 378 17.11 4.58 -9.83
N THR A 379 16.28 5.61 -9.58
CA THR A 379 15.82 6.53 -10.63
C THR A 379 17.01 7.25 -11.29
N LEU A 380 17.94 7.78 -10.49
CA LEU A 380 19.11 8.46 -11.01
C LEU A 380 19.97 7.52 -11.88
N LEU A 381 20.26 6.31 -11.39
CA LEU A 381 21.03 5.31 -12.13
C LEU A 381 20.33 4.90 -13.42
N ALA A 382 19.02 4.71 -13.40
CA ALA A 382 18.23 4.34 -14.57
C ALA A 382 18.25 5.45 -15.63
N VAL A 383 18.02 6.72 -15.23
CA VAL A 383 18.08 7.87 -16.15
C VAL A 383 19.47 8.02 -16.75
N LEU A 384 20.52 7.89 -15.94
CA LEU A 384 21.91 7.98 -16.41
C LEU A 384 22.24 6.85 -17.39
N LEU A 385 21.86 5.62 -17.09
CA LEU A 385 22.10 4.46 -17.95
C LEU A 385 21.40 4.63 -19.31
N ILE A 386 20.12 4.98 -19.30
CA ILE A 386 19.33 5.17 -20.51
C ILE A 386 19.86 6.35 -21.33
N GLY A 387 20.18 7.46 -20.69
CA GLY A 387 20.76 8.63 -21.36
C GLY A 387 22.12 8.34 -21.96
N PHE A 388 22.94 7.54 -21.30
CA PHE A 388 24.24 7.11 -21.84
C PHE A 388 24.08 6.20 -23.05
N VAL A 389 23.15 5.25 -23.02
CA VAL A 389 22.83 4.39 -24.16
C VAL A 389 22.25 5.22 -25.32
N ALA A 390 21.28 6.09 -25.04
CA ALA A 390 20.66 6.96 -26.02
C ALA A 390 21.68 7.89 -26.72
N SER A 391 22.72 8.33 -26.00
CA SER A 391 23.76 9.20 -26.57
C SER A 391 24.65 8.51 -27.61
N ILE A 392 24.77 7.18 -27.57
CA ILE A 392 25.61 6.41 -28.50
C ILE A 392 24.94 6.28 -29.88
N ILE A 393 23.60 6.20 -29.94
CA ILE A 393 22.85 5.94 -31.17
C ILE A 393 23.11 6.98 -32.27
N PRO A 394 22.92 8.30 -32.02
CA PRO A 394 23.18 9.31 -33.05
C PRO A 394 24.67 9.46 -33.34
N ALA A 395 25.55 9.30 -32.36
CA ALA A 395 26.99 9.43 -32.55
C ALA A 395 27.58 8.35 -33.49
N ARG A 396 26.98 7.14 -33.54
CA ARG A 396 27.38 6.07 -34.50
C ARG A 396 27.10 6.41 -35.95
N ARG A 397 26.23 7.36 -36.25
CA ARG A 397 25.88 7.78 -37.61
C ARG A 397 26.83 8.82 -38.22
N ILE A 398 27.83 9.27 -37.48
CA ILE A 398 28.86 10.15 -37.98
C ILE A 398 29.78 9.34 -38.90
N LYS A 399 29.58 9.50 -40.21
CA LYS A 399 30.37 8.86 -41.27
C LYS A 399 31.66 9.63 -41.54
#